data_d4cde6be4b195c8a197525b6f004a7bc
#
_entry.id   d4cde6be4b195c8a197525b6f004a7bc
#
_cell.length_a   1.000
_cell.length_b   1.000
_cell.length_c   1.000
_cell.angle_alpha   90.00
_cell.angle_beta   90.00
_cell.angle_gamma   90.00
#
_symmetry.space_group_name_H-M   'P 1'
#
loop_
_entity.id
_entity.type
_entity.pdbx_description
1 polymer ?
#
loop_
_entity_poly.entity_id
_entity_poly.type
_entity_poly.pdbx_seq_one_letter_code
_entity_poly.pdbx_strand_id
1 'polypeptide(L)' 'TPEERRAWKTLRMEPVNDLDQVKQQYKALAKANHPDINGGDAAAEERLKEINLAYDLVCRSLQSADAPTIS' A
#
# COMPACT_ATOMS: atom_id res chain seq x y z
N THR A 1 -7.36 -8.16 10.43
CA THR A 1 -8.19 -7.07 10.94
C THR A 1 -8.93 -6.39 9.79
N PRO A 2 -10.02 -5.70 10.06
CA PRO A 2 -10.74 -4.98 9.01
C PRO A 2 -9.88 -3.94 8.31
N GLU A 3 -8.95 -3.33 9.04
CA GLU A 3 -8.06 -2.33 8.44
C GLU A 3 -7.12 -2.96 7.44
N GLU A 4 -6.62 -4.15 7.73
CA GLU A 4 -5.75 -4.85 6.80
C GLU A 4 -6.50 -5.24 5.55
N ARG A 5 -7.75 -5.66 5.68
CA ARG A 5 -8.56 -5.98 4.53
C ARG A 5 -8.73 -4.78 3.62
N ARG A 6 -8.99 -3.63 4.22
CA ARG A 6 -9.13 -2.41 3.45
C ARG A 6 -7.84 -2.06 2.75
N ALA A 7 -6.72 -2.24 3.45
CA ALA A 7 -5.42 -1.94 2.87
C ALA A 7 -5.16 -2.80 1.63
N TRP A 8 -5.46 -4.09 1.70
CA TRP A 8 -5.28 -4.95 0.55
C TRP A 8 -6.18 -4.53 -0.62
N LYS A 9 -7.41 -4.12 -0.31
CA LYS A 9 -8.32 -3.64 -1.36
C LYS A 9 -7.80 -2.35 -1.98
N THR A 10 -7.26 -1.47 -1.16
CA THR A 10 -6.71 -0.21 -1.65
C THR A 10 -5.53 -0.48 -2.58
N LEU A 11 -4.71 -1.48 -2.25
CA LEU A 11 -3.60 -1.85 -3.09
C LEU A 11 -4.03 -2.70 -4.28
N ARG A 12 -5.31 -3.05 -4.36
CA ARG A 12 -5.88 -3.83 -5.45
C ARG A 12 -5.16 -5.17 -5.64
N MET A 13 -4.88 -5.82 -4.55
CA MET A 13 -4.22 -7.12 -4.58
C MET A 13 -4.77 -7.99 -3.47
N GLU A 14 -4.55 -9.29 -3.58
CA GLU A 14 -4.99 -10.20 -2.56
C GLU A 14 -3.93 -10.30 -1.48
N PRO A 15 -4.29 -10.65 -0.25
CA PRO A 15 -3.31 -10.79 0.82
C PRO A 15 -2.25 -11.83 0.47
N VAL A 16 -0.99 -11.42 0.59
CA VAL A 16 0.13 -12.32 0.34
C VAL A 16 1.16 -12.08 1.42
N ASN A 17 2.09 -12.99 1.57
CA ASN A 17 3.14 -12.84 2.56
C ASN A 17 4.45 -12.49 1.87
N ASP A 18 4.39 -11.86 0.73
CA ASP A 18 5.59 -11.53 -0.02
C ASP A 18 5.70 -10.01 -0.12
N LEU A 19 6.59 -9.43 0.63
CA LEU A 19 6.78 -7.99 0.65
C LEU A 19 7.21 -7.46 -0.71
N ASP A 20 7.96 -8.25 -1.48
CA ASP A 20 8.39 -7.80 -2.80
C ASP A 20 7.21 -7.61 -3.74
N GLN A 21 6.21 -8.47 -3.67
CA GLN A 21 5.01 -8.32 -4.47
C GLN A 21 4.25 -7.06 -4.04
N VAL A 22 4.18 -6.82 -2.74
CA VAL A 22 3.52 -5.63 -2.22
C VAL A 22 4.23 -4.37 -2.72
N LYS A 23 5.54 -4.37 -2.69
CA LYS A 23 6.32 -3.22 -3.16
C LYS A 23 6.10 -2.96 -4.64
N GLN A 24 6.07 -4.01 -5.44
CA GLN A 24 5.85 -3.87 -6.87
C GLN A 24 4.48 -3.29 -7.16
N GLN A 25 3.46 -3.78 -6.46
CA GLN A 25 2.11 -3.26 -6.64
C GLN A 25 2.02 -1.80 -6.19
N TYR A 26 2.64 -1.49 -5.07
CA TYR A 26 2.65 -0.12 -4.56
C TYR A 26 3.29 0.82 -5.58
N LYS A 27 4.43 0.44 -6.13
CA LYS A 27 5.12 1.27 -7.13
C LYS A 27 4.25 1.51 -8.36
N ALA A 28 3.58 0.47 -8.82
CA ALA A 28 2.71 0.58 -9.98
C ALA A 28 1.56 1.54 -9.70
N LEU A 29 0.93 1.41 -8.53
CA LEU A 29 -0.18 2.27 -8.17
C LEU A 29 0.27 3.71 -7.94
N ALA A 30 1.39 3.89 -7.28
CA ALA A 30 1.92 5.21 -7.02
C ALA A 30 2.24 5.94 -8.32
N LYS A 31 2.81 5.20 -9.27
CA LYS A 31 3.15 5.78 -10.57
C LYS A 31 1.87 6.15 -11.34
N ALA A 32 0.88 5.28 -11.29
CA ALA A 32 -0.37 5.53 -12.01
C ALA A 32 -1.18 6.70 -11.42
N ASN A 33 -0.99 6.98 -10.14
CA ASN A 33 -1.74 8.03 -9.48
C ASN A 33 -0.87 9.23 -9.07
N HIS A 34 0.31 9.35 -9.64
CA HIS A 34 1.20 10.44 -9.30
C HIS A 34 0.61 11.76 -9.80
N PRO A 35 0.61 12.81 -8.98
CA PRO A 35 0.03 14.08 -9.36
C PRO A 35 0.63 14.67 -10.64
N ASP A 36 1.93 14.49 -10.86
CA ASP A 36 2.58 15.02 -12.03
C ASP A 36 2.04 14.42 -13.32
N ILE A 37 1.73 13.13 -13.28
CA ILE A 37 1.22 12.44 -14.44
C ILE A 37 -0.24 12.80 -14.67
N ASN A 38 -0.96 13.08 -13.62
CA ASN A 38 -2.39 13.38 -13.72
C ASN A 38 -2.67 14.88 -13.67
N GLY A 39 -1.68 15.68 -14.00
CA GLY A 39 -1.89 17.12 -14.09
C GLY A 39 -2.24 17.81 -12.78
N GLY A 40 -1.75 17.29 -11.68
CA GLY A 40 -2.03 17.90 -10.39
C GLY A 40 -3.45 17.65 -9.89
N ASP A 41 -4.11 16.61 -10.37
CA ASP A 41 -5.46 16.28 -9.97
C ASP A 41 -5.54 15.98 -8.48
N ALA A 42 -6.41 16.67 -7.76
CA ALA A 42 -6.60 16.46 -6.33
C ALA A 42 -7.08 15.04 -6.03
N ALA A 43 -7.85 14.44 -6.91
CA ALA A 43 -8.31 13.07 -6.72
C ALA A 43 -7.14 12.09 -6.78
N ALA A 44 -6.18 12.33 -7.65
CA ALA A 44 -5.00 11.48 -7.73
C ALA A 44 -4.16 11.61 -6.46
N GLU A 45 -4.06 12.82 -5.93
CA GLU A 45 -3.33 13.05 -4.70
C GLU A 45 -3.98 12.32 -3.53
N GLU A 46 -5.29 12.34 -3.45
CA GLU A 46 -6.02 11.64 -2.42
C GLU A 46 -5.82 10.13 -2.53
N ARG A 47 -5.88 9.59 -3.72
CA ARG A 47 -5.65 8.17 -3.95
C ARG A 47 -4.24 7.77 -3.53
N LEU A 48 -3.27 8.62 -3.84
CA LEU A 48 -1.90 8.34 -3.50
C LEU A 48 -1.71 8.31 -1.98
N LYS A 49 -2.39 9.20 -1.25
CA LYS A 49 -2.35 9.18 0.20
C LYS A 49 -2.91 7.87 0.74
N GLU A 50 -4.02 7.40 0.20
CA GLU A 50 -4.61 6.16 0.64
C GLU A 50 -3.71 4.97 0.31
N ILE A 51 -3.09 4.99 -0.85
CA ILE A 51 -2.16 3.94 -1.26
C ILE A 51 -0.95 3.90 -0.30
N ASN A 52 -0.43 5.07 0.07
CA ASN A 52 0.68 5.14 1.00
C ASN A 52 0.31 4.58 2.36
N LEU A 53 -0.87 4.93 2.86
CA LEU A 53 -1.34 4.43 4.14
C LEU A 53 -1.55 2.92 4.10
N ALA A 54 -2.14 2.42 3.02
CA ALA A 54 -2.37 0.99 2.86
C ALA A 54 -1.04 0.24 2.80
N TYR A 55 -0.09 0.77 2.07
CA TYR A 55 1.22 0.15 1.95
C TYR A 55 1.91 0.08 3.31
N ASP A 56 1.88 1.17 4.06
CA ASP A 56 2.48 1.22 5.38
C ASP A 56 1.85 0.18 6.31
N LEU A 57 0.54 0.09 6.30
CA LEU A 57 -0.18 -0.84 7.15
C LEU A 57 0.15 -2.29 6.79
N VAL A 58 0.17 -2.60 5.51
CA VAL A 58 0.46 -3.95 5.05
C VAL A 58 1.91 -4.31 5.38
N CYS A 59 2.84 -3.39 5.19
CA CYS A 59 4.23 -3.65 5.51
C CYS A 59 4.41 -3.93 7.00
N ARG A 60 3.75 -3.17 7.84
CA ARG A 60 3.82 -3.40 9.28
C ARG A 60 3.23 -4.75 9.65
N SER A 61 2.13 -5.10 9.02
CA SER A 61 1.46 -6.35 9.30
C SER A 61 2.36 -7.53 8.92
N LEU A 62 2.99 -7.48 7.76
CA LEU A 62 3.86 -8.54 7.32
C LEU A 62 5.13 -8.63 8.18
N GLN A 63 5.69 -7.51 8.53
CA GLN A 63 6.87 -7.48 9.39
C GLN A 63 6.54 -7.97 10.79
N SER A 64 5.39 -7.59 11.29
CA SER A 64 4.98 -7.98 12.62
C SER A 64 4.77 -9.49 12.72
N ALA A 65 4.23 -10.07 11.66
CA ALA A 65 3.99 -11.50 11.65
C ALA A 65 5.31 -12.29 11.63
N ASP A 66 6.34 -11.66 11.00
CA ASP A 66 7.59 -12.35 10.89
C ASP A 66 8.54 -11.96 11.97
N ALA A 67 8.36 -10.88 12.58
CA ALA A 67 9.29 -10.36 13.47
C ALA A 67 9.06 -10.79 14.85
N PRO A 68 9.94 -11.26 15.41
CA PRO A 68 9.81 -11.76 16.71
C PRO A 68 9.97 -10.65 17.59
N THR A 69 9.57 -9.79 17.41
CA THR A 69 9.61 -8.83 18.32
C THR A 69 10.62 -8.42 19.07
N ILE A 70 11.37 -8.25 18.98
CA ILE A 70 12.33 -7.87 19.73
C ILE A 70 12.28 -6.69 20.00
N SER A 71 11.93 -6.20 19.96
CA SER A 71 11.93 -4.91 20.18
C SER A 71 11.44 -4.34 20.61
#